data_d2baa59d0661e201787b9fa016cdba3a
#
_entry.id   d2baa59d0661e201787b9fa016cdba3a
#
_cell.length_a   1.000
_cell.length_b   1.000
_cell.length_c   1.000
_cell.angle_alpha   90.00
_cell.angle_beta   90.00
_cell.angle_gamma   90.00
#
_symmetry.space_group_name_H-M   'P 1'
#
loop_
_entity.id
_entity.type
_entity.pdbx_description
1 polymer ?
#
loop_
_entity_poly.entity_id
_entity_poly.type
_entity_poly.pdbx_seq_one_letter_code
_entity_poly.pdbx_strand_id
1 'polypeptide(L)'
;LILMISMITILYNNLKNNSSICYFSKNLIYKGQLQMPKDYKGTLKDNEITIFKSTNFGDDEDRALTKNDKTPTYFANDIAYHVDKHKRGFDKLINIWGADHLGYLKRLKSALISLYPSLDFSVVFCQIVNLKRNGQIQKLSKREGNIFELNLLIEEIGIDNFRYFMC
;
A
#
# COMPACT_ATOMS: atom_id res chain seq x y z
N LEU A 1 -7.54 15.00 1.55
CA LEU A 1 -7.06 14.68 0.19
C LEU A 1 -5.89 15.58 -0.20
N ILE A 2 -5.99 16.91 -0.02
CA ILE A 2 -4.93 17.88 -0.36
C ILE A 2 -3.65 17.65 0.50
N LEU A 3 -3.79 17.36 1.80
CA LEU A 3 -2.68 17.00 2.69
C LEU A 3 -2.01 15.68 2.28
N MET A 4 -2.77 14.69 1.80
CA MET A 4 -2.21 13.45 1.28
C MET A 4 -1.41 13.66 -0.02
N ILE A 5 -1.89 14.52 -0.91
CA ILE A 5 -1.20 14.85 -2.17
C ILE A 5 0.09 15.63 -1.89
N SER A 6 0.09 16.59 -0.96
CA SER A 6 1.31 17.34 -0.58
C SER A 6 2.34 16.45 0.12
N MET A 7 1.92 15.52 0.97
CA MET A 7 2.82 14.53 1.57
C MET A 7 3.41 13.55 0.54
N ILE A 8 2.61 13.08 -0.42
CA ILE A 8 3.09 12.26 -1.53
C ILE A 8 4.10 13.02 -2.37
N THR A 9 3.91 14.32 -2.59
CA THR A 9 4.84 15.16 -3.36
C THR A 9 6.14 15.40 -2.61
N ILE A 10 6.11 15.62 -1.29
CA ILE A 10 7.31 15.75 -0.45
C ILE A 10 8.06 14.43 -0.38
N LEU A 11 7.36 13.30 -0.21
CA LEU A 11 7.94 11.96 -0.25
C LEU A 11 8.49 11.64 -1.65
N TYR A 12 7.80 12.01 -2.72
CA TYR A 12 8.25 11.84 -4.09
C TYR A 12 9.54 12.62 -4.39
N ASN A 13 9.66 13.85 -3.89
CA ASN A 13 10.88 14.66 -4.04
C ASN A 13 12.05 14.12 -3.20
N ASN A 14 11.79 13.58 -2.02
CA ASN A 14 12.78 12.87 -1.21
C ASN A 14 13.19 11.52 -1.85
N LEU A 15 12.27 10.87 -2.56
CA LEU A 15 12.52 9.64 -3.32
C LEU A 15 13.32 9.89 -4.59
N LYS A 16 13.15 11.03 -5.27
CA LYS A 16 13.98 11.44 -6.42
C LYS A 16 15.45 11.56 -6.04
N ASN A 17 15.76 11.88 -4.81
CA ASN A 17 17.13 11.97 -4.27
C ASN A 17 17.69 10.63 -3.77
N ASN A 18 17.18 9.47 -4.24
CA ASN A 18 17.60 8.11 -3.85
C ASN A 18 17.46 7.78 -2.35
N SER A 19 16.78 8.59 -1.57
CA SER A 19 16.82 8.48 -0.10
C SER A 19 16.03 7.30 0.46
N SER A 20 14.97 6.82 -0.18
CA SER A 20 14.19 5.69 0.34
C SER A 20 14.86 4.33 0.12
N ILE A 21 15.63 4.18 -0.95
CA ILE A 21 16.43 2.97 -1.20
C ILE A 21 17.67 2.94 -0.30
N CYS A 22 18.14 4.11 0.15
CA CYS A 22 19.25 4.23 1.09
C CYS A 22 18.95 3.65 2.50
N TYR A 23 17.69 3.41 2.85
CA TYR A 23 17.35 2.77 4.14
C TYR A 23 17.70 1.28 4.16
N PHE A 24 17.73 0.64 3.00
CA PHE A 24 18.13 -0.76 2.93
C PHE A 24 19.65 -0.87 2.83
N SER A 25 20.26 -1.65 3.71
CA SER A 25 21.65 -2.04 3.55
C SER A 25 21.85 -2.75 2.20
N LYS A 26 23.04 -2.64 1.60
CA LYS A 26 23.35 -3.28 0.31
C LYS A 26 23.07 -4.79 0.28
N ASN A 27 23.04 -5.45 1.45
CA ASN A 27 22.74 -6.88 1.58
C ASN A 27 21.25 -7.22 1.46
N LEU A 28 20.35 -6.24 1.63
CA LEU A 28 18.90 -6.44 1.61
C LEU A 28 18.27 -6.21 0.24
N ILE A 29 19.02 -5.63 -0.69
CA ILE A 29 18.55 -5.33 -2.03
C ILE A 29 19.50 -5.90 -3.08
N TYR A 30 18.98 -6.17 -4.26
CA TYR A 30 19.77 -6.52 -5.43
C TYR A 30 19.16 -5.93 -6.69
N LYS A 31 19.94 -5.93 -7.78
CA LYS A 31 19.44 -5.57 -9.12
C LYS A 31 19.12 -6.84 -9.88
N GLY A 32 18.00 -6.86 -10.56
CA GLY A 32 17.56 -8.02 -11.32
C GLY A 32 16.26 -7.78 -12.05
N GLN A 33 15.71 -8.85 -12.58
CA GLN A 33 14.39 -8.87 -13.22
C GLN A 33 13.49 -9.77 -12.38
N LEU A 34 12.29 -9.31 -12.04
CA LEU A 34 11.28 -10.20 -11.46
C LEU A 34 10.72 -11.11 -12.55
N GLN A 35 10.45 -12.35 -12.18
CA GLN A 35 9.70 -13.25 -13.06
C GLN A 35 8.33 -12.63 -13.35
N MET A 36 8.06 -12.37 -14.63
CA MET A 36 6.78 -11.83 -15.05
C MET A 36 5.68 -12.87 -14.88
N PRO A 37 4.44 -12.47 -14.54
CA PRO A 37 3.31 -13.36 -14.61
C PRO A 37 3.21 -14.02 -15.97
N LYS A 38 2.81 -15.31 -16.02
CA LYS A 38 2.71 -16.12 -17.27
C LYS A 38 1.86 -15.47 -18.37
N ASP A 39 0.96 -14.55 -18.00
CA ASP A 39 0.04 -13.86 -18.91
C ASP A 39 0.50 -12.47 -19.35
N TYR A 40 1.75 -12.09 -19.03
CA TYR A 40 2.26 -10.77 -19.41
C TYR A 40 2.60 -10.73 -20.91
N LYS A 41 1.86 -9.92 -21.67
CA LYS A 41 2.00 -9.74 -23.14
C LYS A 41 2.93 -8.59 -23.54
N GLY A 42 3.71 -8.00 -22.59
CA GLY A 42 4.62 -6.89 -22.86
C GLY A 42 5.99 -7.36 -23.34
N THR A 43 6.68 -6.53 -24.14
CA THR A 43 8.09 -6.74 -24.50
C THR A 43 8.97 -6.55 -23.27
N LEU A 44 9.80 -7.55 -22.96
CA LEU A 44 10.86 -7.45 -21.96
C LEU A 44 11.83 -6.34 -22.41
N LYS A 45 11.75 -5.18 -21.77
CA LYS A 45 12.86 -4.22 -21.81
C LYS A 45 13.88 -4.70 -20.79
N ASP A 46 15.14 -4.87 -21.19
CA ASP A 46 16.28 -5.30 -20.35
C ASP A 46 16.65 -4.29 -19.26
N ASN A 47 15.67 -3.78 -18.55
CA ASN A 47 15.86 -2.81 -17.51
C ASN A 47 15.96 -3.51 -16.16
N GLU A 48 17.17 -3.56 -15.62
CA GLU A 48 17.39 -3.95 -14.24
C GLU A 48 16.61 -3.03 -13.30
N ILE A 49 15.80 -3.64 -12.44
CA ILE A 49 15.07 -2.97 -11.35
C ILE A 49 15.73 -3.27 -10.01
N THR A 50 15.50 -2.42 -9.01
CA THR A 50 15.93 -2.69 -7.63
C THR A 50 14.88 -3.53 -6.94
N ILE A 51 15.33 -4.65 -6.36
CA ILE A 51 14.48 -5.65 -5.71
C ILE A 51 14.90 -5.80 -4.25
N PHE A 52 13.94 -5.84 -3.35
CA PHE A 52 14.11 -6.12 -1.94
C PHE A 52 13.96 -7.62 -1.67
N LYS A 53 14.89 -8.21 -0.91
CA LYS A 53 14.88 -9.62 -0.48
C LYS A 53 13.87 -9.85 0.63
N SER A 54 12.60 -9.66 0.35
CA SER A 54 11.53 -9.76 1.35
C SER A 54 11.30 -11.18 1.84
N THR A 55 11.69 -12.19 1.05
CA THR A 55 11.64 -13.60 1.44
C THR A 55 12.45 -13.90 2.70
N ASN A 56 13.56 -13.19 2.92
CA ASN A 56 14.38 -13.31 4.12
C ASN A 56 13.66 -12.88 5.41
N PHE A 57 12.52 -12.19 5.28
CA PHE A 57 11.75 -11.59 6.38
C PHE A 57 10.29 -12.07 6.42
N GLY A 58 9.99 -13.19 5.76
CA GLY A 58 8.70 -13.88 5.85
C GLY A 58 7.66 -13.49 4.79
N ASP A 59 8.06 -12.81 3.72
CA ASP A 59 7.22 -12.66 2.52
C ASP A 59 7.32 -13.91 1.63
N ASP A 60 6.37 -14.08 0.72
CA ASP A 60 6.29 -15.23 -0.17
C ASP A 60 7.20 -15.09 -1.40
N GLU A 61 7.59 -13.87 -1.78
CA GLU A 61 8.46 -13.57 -2.92
C GLU A 61 9.20 -12.24 -2.72
N ASP A 62 10.34 -12.07 -3.40
CA ASP A 62 11.07 -10.80 -3.40
C ASP A 62 10.31 -9.71 -4.15
N ARG A 63 10.44 -8.45 -3.69
CA ARG A 63 9.57 -7.36 -4.15
C ARG A 63 10.33 -6.23 -4.84
N ALA A 64 9.82 -5.80 -5.99
CA ALA A 64 10.33 -4.64 -6.70
C ALA A 64 10.16 -3.35 -5.90
N LEU A 65 11.26 -2.62 -5.74
CA LEU A 65 11.25 -1.25 -5.20
C LEU A 65 11.17 -0.20 -6.30
N THR A 66 11.71 -0.50 -7.49
CA THR A 66 11.65 0.39 -8.65
C THR A 66 10.91 -0.28 -9.81
N LYS A 67 10.32 0.55 -10.66
CA LYS A 67 9.77 0.15 -11.96
C LYS A 67 10.86 0.17 -13.02
N ASN A 68 10.52 -0.24 -14.25
CA ASN A 68 11.45 -0.22 -15.41
C ASN A 68 11.95 1.19 -15.76
N ASP A 69 11.14 2.22 -15.51
CA ASP A 69 11.49 3.63 -15.69
C ASP A 69 12.32 4.21 -14.53
N LYS A 70 12.78 3.36 -13.60
CA LYS A 70 13.49 3.71 -12.37
C LYS A 70 12.65 4.52 -11.35
N THR A 71 11.38 4.75 -11.60
CA THR A 71 10.49 5.35 -10.60
C THR A 71 10.16 4.34 -9.49
N PRO A 72 9.90 4.80 -8.26
CA PRO A 72 9.53 3.92 -7.17
C PRO A 72 8.17 3.24 -7.42
N THR A 73 8.06 2.02 -6.93
CA THR A 73 6.77 1.32 -6.87
C THR A 73 5.89 1.88 -5.75
N TYR A 74 4.60 1.56 -5.77
CA TYR A 74 3.71 1.87 -4.63
C TYR A 74 4.23 1.25 -3.32
N PHE A 75 4.80 0.06 -3.38
CA PHE A 75 5.40 -0.60 -2.24
C PHE A 75 6.57 0.20 -1.64
N ALA A 76 7.47 0.70 -2.48
CA ALA A 76 8.58 1.55 -2.02
C ALA A 76 8.08 2.85 -1.37
N ASN A 77 7.03 3.46 -1.94
CA ASN A 77 6.42 4.67 -1.37
C ASN A 77 5.77 4.38 -0.01
N ASP A 78 5.13 3.23 0.14
CA ASP A 78 4.48 2.82 1.38
C ASP A 78 5.50 2.55 2.49
N ILE A 79 6.62 1.90 2.15
CA ILE A 79 7.75 1.75 3.08
C ILE A 79 8.26 3.12 3.54
N ALA A 80 8.49 4.04 2.61
CA ALA A 80 8.98 5.38 2.92
C ALA A 80 8.03 6.15 3.86
N TYR A 81 6.73 5.99 3.66
CA TYR A 81 5.71 6.59 4.52
C TYR A 81 5.76 6.05 5.97
N HIS A 82 5.95 4.73 6.12
CA HIS A 82 6.06 4.12 7.45
C HIS A 82 7.39 4.46 8.13
N VAL A 83 8.48 4.55 7.37
CA VAL A 83 9.77 5.05 7.85
C VAL A 83 9.65 6.49 8.36
N ASP A 84 8.93 7.35 7.65
CA ASP A 84 8.67 8.73 8.08
C ASP A 84 7.91 8.77 9.41
N LYS A 85 6.88 7.94 9.58
CA LYS A 85 6.16 7.82 10.86
C LYS A 85 7.09 7.45 12.00
N HIS A 86 7.94 6.43 11.82
CA HIS A 86 8.90 6.01 12.85
C HIS A 86 9.90 7.12 13.17
N LYS A 87 10.42 7.82 12.16
CA LYS A 87 11.33 8.97 12.35
C LYS A 87 10.70 10.14 13.12
N ARG A 88 9.37 10.27 13.07
CA ARG A 88 8.63 11.24 13.89
C ARG A 88 8.45 10.82 15.35
N GLY A 89 9.01 9.67 15.74
CA GLY A 89 9.01 9.16 17.11
C GLY A 89 7.88 8.20 17.44
N PHE A 90 7.19 7.63 16.44
CA PHE A 90 6.17 6.62 16.70
C PHE A 90 6.79 5.23 16.71
N ASP A 91 6.78 4.57 17.87
CA ASP A 91 7.27 3.20 18.03
C ASP A 91 6.19 2.14 17.79
N LYS A 92 4.93 2.55 17.76
CA LYS A 92 3.79 1.71 17.44
C LYS A 92 3.02 2.29 16.26
N LEU A 93 2.87 1.49 15.20
CA LEU A 93 2.12 1.85 14.01
C LEU A 93 0.93 0.89 13.85
N ILE A 94 -0.26 1.44 13.72
CA ILE A 94 -1.49 0.69 13.48
C ILE A 94 -2.08 1.17 12.16
N ASN A 95 -2.21 0.26 11.20
CA ASN A 95 -2.92 0.53 9.95
C ASN A 95 -4.33 -0.06 10.03
N ILE A 96 -5.30 0.61 9.42
CA ILE A 96 -6.66 0.11 9.25
C ILE A 96 -6.87 -0.13 7.75
N TRP A 97 -7.07 -1.39 7.36
CA TRP A 97 -7.19 -1.80 5.96
C TRP A 97 -8.49 -2.55 5.70
N GLY A 98 -8.98 -2.45 4.46
CA GLY A 98 -10.00 -3.37 3.97
C GLY A 98 -9.49 -4.81 3.90
N ALA A 99 -10.37 -5.78 4.05
CA ALA A 99 -10.04 -7.21 4.04
C ALA A 99 -9.39 -7.66 2.71
N ASP A 100 -9.63 -6.94 1.61
CA ASP A 100 -9.02 -7.14 0.31
C ASP A 100 -7.50 -6.90 0.29
N HIS A 101 -6.95 -6.20 1.29
CA HIS A 101 -5.52 -5.96 1.45
C HIS A 101 -4.79 -6.99 2.32
N LEU A 102 -5.45 -8.08 2.75
CA LEU A 102 -4.85 -9.10 3.63
C LEU A 102 -3.51 -9.65 3.07
N GLY A 103 -3.45 -9.92 1.77
CA GLY A 103 -2.24 -10.41 1.11
C GLY A 103 -1.07 -9.40 1.08
N TYR A 104 -1.34 -8.13 1.34
CA TYR A 104 -0.31 -7.09 1.36
C TYR A 104 0.42 -6.99 2.71
N LEU A 105 -0.16 -7.55 3.79
CA LEU A 105 0.40 -7.48 5.14
C LEU A 105 1.81 -8.06 5.23
N LYS A 106 2.02 -9.28 4.72
CA LYS A 106 3.33 -9.95 4.75
C LYS A 106 4.40 -9.11 4.07
N ARG A 107 4.08 -8.55 2.91
CA ARG A 107 4.95 -7.69 2.11
C ARG A 107 5.42 -6.45 2.87
N LEU A 108 4.51 -5.69 3.47
CA LEU A 108 4.87 -4.47 4.20
C LEU A 108 5.56 -4.80 5.53
N LYS A 109 5.08 -5.82 6.23
CA LYS A 109 5.67 -6.27 7.50
C LYS A 109 7.11 -6.72 7.33
N SER A 110 7.44 -7.49 6.28
CA SER A 110 8.80 -7.93 5.99
C SER A 110 9.76 -6.76 5.81
N ALA A 111 9.34 -5.72 5.08
CA ALA A 111 10.15 -4.53 4.88
C ALA A 111 10.37 -3.76 6.18
N LEU A 112 9.33 -3.57 6.98
CA LEU A 112 9.43 -2.82 8.23
C LEU A 112 10.30 -3.55 9.26
N ILE A 113 10.16 -4.86 9.41
CA ILE A 113 11.02 -5.68 10.29
C ILE A 113 12.48 -5.63 9.87
N SER A 114 12.75 -5.63 8.55
CA SER A 114 14.13 -5.57 8.05
C SER A 114 14.83 -4.23 8.36
N LEU A 115 14.05 -3.15 8.46
CA LEU A 115 14.56 -1.80 8.73
C LEU A 115 14.56 -1.46 10.23
N TYR A 116 13.53 -1.87 10.92
CA TYR A 116 13.27 -1.54 12.33
C TYR A 116 12.72 -2.77 13.07
N PRO A 117 13.58 -3.69 13.52
CA PRO A 117 13.14 -4.94 14.17
C PRO A 117 12.31 -4.73 15.45
N SER A 118 12.49 -3.58 16.12
CA SER A 118 11.78 -3.22 17.35
C SER A 118 10.45 -2.48 17.11
N LEU A 119 10.13 -2.12 15.87
CA LEU A 119 8.90 -1.39 15.54
C LEU A 119 7.68 -2.29 15.74
N ASP A 120 6.76 -1.87 16.63
CA ASP A 120 5.45 -2.53 16.78
C ASP A 120 4.53 -2.12 15.63
N PHE A 121 4.41 -3.00 14.63
CA PHE A 121 3.54 -2.80 13.48
C PHE A 121 2.38 -3.80 13.48
N SER A 122 1.15 -3.29 13.47
CA SER A 122 -0.06 -4.07 13.43
C SER A 122 -1.06 -3.53 12.41
N VAL A 123 -1.95 -4.40 11.94
CA VAL A 123 -3.03 -4.06 11.01
C VAL A 123 -4.35 -4.54 11.56
N VAL A 124 -5.33 -3.66 11.59
CA VAL A 124 -6.72 -3.97 11.85
C VAL A 124 -7.45 -4.09 10.51
N PHE A 125 -8.04 -5.24 10.25
CA PHE A 125 -8.80 -5.46 9.02
C PHE A 125 -10.27 -5.16 9.24
N CYS A 126 -10.82 -4.27 8.41
CA CYS A 126 -12.23 -3.96 8.34
C CYS A 126 -12.88 -4.71 7.19
N GLN A 127 -14.06 -5.27 7.43
CA GLN A 127 -14.81 -5.94 6.38
C GLN A 127 -15.39 -4.91 5.40
N ILE A 128 -15.50 -5.30 4.13
CA ILE A 128 -16.10 -4.46 3.10
C ILE A 128 -17.61 -4.47 3.29
N VAL A 129 -18.20 -3.28 3.45
CA VAL A 129 -19.65 -3.11 3.50
C VAL A 129 -20.20 -3.03 2.08
N ASN A 130 -21.16 -3.90 1.78
CA ASN A 130 -21.84 -3.91 0.48
C ASN A 130 -23.19 -3.21 0.58
N LEU A 131 -23.43 -2.25 -0.29
CA LEU A 131 -24.73 -1.63 -0.45
C LEU A 131 -25.62 -2.52 -1.34
N LYS A 132 -26.81 -2.88 -0.86
CA LYS A 132 -27.82 -3.62 -1.66
C LYS A 132 -29.04 -2.73 -1.86
N ARG A 133 -29.53 -2.69 -3.12
CA ARG A 133 -30.81 -2.05 -3.46
C ARG A 133 -31.63 -3.04 -4.28
N ASN A 134 -32.87 -3.27 -3.90
CA ASN A 134 -33.76 -4.27 -4.51
C ASN A 134 -33.12 -5.68 -4.60
N GLY A 135 -32.39 -6.09 -3.57
CA GLY A 135 -31.72 -7.40 -3.50
C GLY A 135 -30.42 -7.52 -4.31
N GLN A 136 -30.05 -6.51 -5.08
CA GLN A 136 -28.84 -6.51 -5.89
C GLN A 136 -27.74 -5.66 -5.27
N ILE A 137 -26.49 -6.18 -5.28
CA ILE A 137 -25.31 -5.44 -4.80
C ILE A 137 -25.03 -4.28 -5.77
N GLN A 138 -25.00 -3.06 -5.25
CA GLN A 138 -24.60 -1.87 -5.96
C GLN A 138 -23.07 -1.80 -6.01
N LYS A 139 -22.48 -1.96 -7.18
CA LYS A 139 -21.05 -1.74 -7.37
C LYS A 139 -20.77 -0.24 -7.34
N LEU A 140 -20.08 0.21 -6.30
CA LEU A 140 -19.61 1.60 -6.19
C LEU A 140 -18.24 1.70 -6.86
N SER A 141 -18.19 2.31 -8.05
CA SER A 141 -16.96 2.47 -8.81
C SER A 141 -16.81 3.90 -9.31
N LYS A 142 -15.75 4.57 -8.87
CA LYS A 142 -15.39 5.90 -9.39
C LYS A 142 -15.10 5.88 -10.90
N ARG A 143 -14.63 4.74 -11.44
CA ARG A 143 -14.29 4.59 -12.85
C ARG A 143 -15.53 4.44 -13.75
N GLU A 144 -16.62 3.92 -13.21
CA GLU A 144 -17.88 3.69 -13.92
C GLU A 144 -18.90 4.81 -13.69
N GLY A 145 -18.50 5.89 -12.98
CA GLY A 145 -19.39 7.03 -12.68
C GLY A 145 -20.48 6.75 -11.63
N ASN A 146 -20.53 5.53 -11.09
CA ASN A 146 -21.47 5.14 -10.04
C ASN A 146 -20.93 5.57 -8.67
N ILE A 147 -20.94 6.87 -8.42
CA ILE A 147 -20.57 7.43 -7.11
C ILE A 147 -21.86 7.59 -6.32
N PHE A 148 -21.96 6.90 -5.19
CA PHE A 148 -23.02 7.18 -4.23
C PHE A 148 -22.50 8.23 -3.25
N GLU A 149 -23.16 9.36 -3.19
CA GLU A 149 -22.77 10.41 -2.24
C GLU A 149 -23.11 9.95 -0.81
N LEU A 150 -22.13 10.06 0.10
CA LEU A 150 -22.28 9.64 1.49
C LEU A 150 -23.47 10.31 2.16
N ASN A 151 -23.71 11.60 1.87
CA ASN A 151 -24.81 12.36 2.44
C ASN A 151 -26.16 11.77 2.06
N LEU A 152 -26.36 11.38 0.80
CA LEU A 152 -27.59 10.74 0.34
C LEU A 152 -27.84 9.40 1.03
N LEU A 153 -26.78 8.63 1.29
CA LEU A 153 -26.90 7.39 2.02
C LEU A 153 -27.32 7.63 3.48
N ILE A 154 -26.73 8.62 4.14
CA ILE A 154 -27.09 8.99 5.52
C ILE A 154 -28.53 9.50 5.60
N GLU A 155 -28.98 10.28 4.63
CA GLU A 155 -30.37 10.74 4.54
C GLU A 155 -31.36 9.58 4.36
N GLU A 156 -30.98 8.57 3.55
CA GLU A 156 -31.85 7.42 3.24
C GLU A 156 -31.98 6.45 4.42
N ILE A 157 -30.86 6.12 5.12
CA ILE A 157 -30.84 5.07 6.17
C ILE A 157 -30.75 5.61 7.59
N GLY A 158 -30.47 6.89 7.75
CA GLY A 158 -30.24 7.54 9.04
C GLY A 158 -28.79 7.37 9.55
N ILE A 159 -28.33 8.35 10.32
CA ILE A 159 -26.94 8.41 10.81
C ILE A 159 -26.59 7.25 11.74
N ASP A 160 -27.51 6.80 12.59
CA ASP A 160 -27.24 5.75 13.56
C ASP A 160 -27.08 4.39 12.87
N ASN A 161 -27.95 4.09 11.90
CA ASN A 161 -27.81 2.89 11.08
C ASN A 161 -26.50 2.92 10.27
N PHE A 162 -26.18 4.08 9.67
CA PHE A 162 -24.92 4.24 8.96
C PHE A 162 -23.72 3.93 9.86
N ARG A 163 -23.65 4.51 11.05
CA ARG A 163 -22.56 4.26 12.02
C ARG A 163 -22.48 2.82 12.46
N TYR A 164 -23.60 2.17 12.68
CA TYR A 164 -23.64 0.76 13.09
C TYR A 164 -22.99 -0.18 12.07
N PHE A 165 -23.21 0.07 10.77
CA PHE A 165 -22.65 -0.77 9.71
C PHE A 165 -21.23 -0.38 9.26
N MET A 166 -20.80 0.86 9.52
CA MET A 166 -19.51 1.38 9.03
C MET A 166 -18.41 1.44 10.10
N CYS A 167 -18.76 1.27 11.38
CA CYS A 167 -17.83 1.22 12.50
C CYS A 167 -17.80 -0.15 13.13
#